data_80d1657ec5acfba80f10a473109a9a1c
#
_entry.id   80d1657ec5acfba80f10a473109a9a1c
#
_cell.length_a   1.000
_cell.length_b   1.000
_cell.length_c   1.000
_cell.angle_alpha   90.00
_cell.angle_beta   90.00
_cell.angle_gamma   90.00
#
_symmetry.space_group_name_H-M   'P 1'
#
loop_
_entity.id
_entity.type
_entity.pdbx_description
1 polymer ?
#
loop_
_entity_poly.entity_id
_entity_poly.type
_entity_poly.pdbx_seq_one_letter_code
_entity_poly.pdbx_strand_id
1 'polypeptide(L)'
;MFRKQILENAIRTVCQDRRDKYGQIEDNFGLIADLWSSYLGASVTAVDVAMMMGMLKMARIKTGKYTQDNFVDLAGYAACGAEVAELDASKKQDETLQKLQHVKELIAERDENREKIIEPDQCDTPPRKETGEKSKET
;
A
#
# COMPACT_ATOMS: atom_id res chain seq x y z
N MET A 1 38.81 2.63 -10.81
CA MET A 1 38.83 2.46 -9.34
C MET A 1 38.01 3.49 -8.62
N PHE A 2 38.02 4.76 -9.06
CA PHE A 2 37.28 5.86 -8.43
C PHE A 2 35.77 5.62 -8.31
N ARG A 3 35.11 5.07 -9.36
CA ARG A 3 33.66 4.73 -9.34
C ARG A 3 33.30 3.75 -8.22
N LYS A 4 34.11 2.72 -8.01
CA LYS A 4 33.92 1.73 -6.95
C LYS A 4 33.94 2.39 -5.57
N GLN A 5 34.88 3.30 -5.35
CA GLN A 5 35.03 4.03 -4.10
C GLN A 5 33.80 4.92 -3.79
N ILE A 6 33.22 5.59 -4.81
CA ILE A 6 31.97 6.37 -4.64
C ILE A 6 30.84 5.47 -4.16
N LEU A 7 30.63 4.31 -4.80
CA LEU A 7 29.56 3.37 -4.44
C LEU A 7 29.77 2.76 -3.05
N GLU A 8 31.01 2.36 -2.72
CA GLU A 8 31.33 1.83 -1.38
C GLU A 8 31.11 2.89 -0.28
N ASN A 9 31.47 4.15 -0.53
CA ASN A 9 31.17 5.23 0.39
C ASN A 9 29.67 5.49 0.53
N ALA A 10 28.91 5.43 -0.57
CA ALA A 10 27.46 5.59 -0.53
C ALA A 10 26.81 4.47 0.28
N ILE A 11 27.19 3.20 0.07
CA ILE A 11 26.72 2.07 0.86
C ILE A 11 26.99 2.28 2.35
N ARG A 12 28.22 2.64 2.73
CA ARG A 12 28.57 2.88 4.13
C ARG A 12 27.73 4.01 4.74
N THR A 13 27.57 5.12 4.02
CA THR A 13 26.81 6.27 4.50
C THR A 13 25.32 5.92 4.71
N VAL A 14 24.71 5.23 3.75
CA VAL A 14 23.27 4.92 3.78
C VAL A 14 22.96 3.77 4.73
N CYS A 15 23.72 2.68 4.65
CA CYS A 15 23.36 1.45 5.37
C CYS A 15 23.89 1.40 6.82
N GLN A 16 24.86 2.22 7.18
CA GLN A 16 25.48 2.21 8.50
C GLN A 16 25.31 3.54 9.22
N ASP A 17 25.95 4.63 8.73
CA ASP A 17 26.04 5.90 9.47
C ASP A 17 24.70 6.60 9.68
N ARG A 18 23.81 6.54 8.70
CA ARG A 18 22.49 7.20 8.78
C ARG A 18 21.47 6.39 9.56
N ARG A 19 21.46 5.07 9.41
CA ARG A 19 20.56 4.19 10.14
C ARG A 19 20.75 4.32 11.65
N ASP A 20 22.01 4.41 12.08
CA ASP A 20 22.36 4.56 13.51
C ASP A 20 21.95 5.93 14.08
N LYS A 21 21.90 6.97 13.23
CA LYS A 21 21.62 8.36 13.67
C LYS A 21 20.17 8.76 13.54
N TYR A 22 19.47 8.28 12.52
CA TYR A 22 18.15 8.80 12.11
C TYR A 22 17.04 7.75 12.06
N GLY A 23 17.32 6.51 12.41
CA GLY A 23 16.34 5.41 12.35
C GLY A 23 16.06 4.92 10.94
N GLN A 24 14.86 4.38 10.73
CA GLN A 24 14.45 3.86 9.44
C GLN A 24 14.25 5.01 8.44
N ILE A 25 14.61 4.75 7.18
CA ILE A 25 14.61 5.78 6.14
C ILE A 25 13.21 6.21 5.76
N GLU A 26 12.26 5.28 5.75
CA GLU A 26 10.86 5.55 5.46
C GLU A 26 10.24 6.50 6.47
N ASP A 27 10.55 6.37 7.75
CA ASP A 27 10.04 7.24 8.81
C ASP A 27 10.56 8.67 8.65
N ASN A 28 11.85 8.80 8.37
CA ASN A 28 12.49 10.11 8.18
C ASN A 28 11.99 10.80 6.90
N PHE A 29 11.95 10.10 5.77
CA PHE A 29 11.48 10.67 4.51
C PHE A 29 9.98 10.91 4.52
N GLY A 30 9.20 10.08 5.22
CA GLY A 30 7.77 10.31 5.45
C GLY A 30 7.53 11.62 6.20
N LEU A 31 8.21 11.84 7.32
CA LEU A 31 8.11 13.09 8.09
C LEU A 31 8.50 14.32 7.25
N ILE A 32 9.60 14.24 6.47
CA ILE A 32 10.00 15.34 5.58
C ILE A 32 8.92 15.58 4.52
N ALA A 33 8.34 14.53 3.95
CA ALA A 33 7.27 14.62 2.96
C ALA A 33 6.05 15.36 3.53
N ASP A 34 5.62 15.04 4.75
CA ASP A 34 4.51 15.70 5.44
C ASP A 34 4.79 17.20 5.68
N LEU A 35 5.99 17.52 6.17
CA LEU A 35 6.41 18.91 6.40
C LEU A 35 6.45 19.71 5.08
N TRP A 36 6.99 19.14 4.01
CA TRP A 36 7.06 19.80 2.71
C TRP A 36 5.69 19.91 2.07
N SER A 37 4.84 18.90 2.18
CA SER A 37 3.45 18.98 1.72
C SER A 37 2.69 20.13 2.39
N SER A 38 2.86 20.27 3.71
CA SER A 38 2.25 21.35 4.47
C SER A 38 2.78 22.73 4.05
N TYR A 39 4.09 22.87 3.86
CA TYR A 39 4.71 24.13 3.48
C TYR A 39 4.35 24.56 2.05
N LEU A 40 4.33 23.61 1.11
CA LEU A 40 4.08 23.89 -0.30
C LEU A 40 2.58 23.95 -0.65
N GLY A 41 1.70 23.43 0.22
CA GLY A 41 0.28 23.27 -0.07
C GLY A 41 0.01 22.25 -1.19
N ALA A 42 0.92 21.29 -1.39
CA ALA A 42 0.86 20.27 -2.42
C ALA A 42 1.34 18.92 -1.85
N SER A 43 0.82 17.81 -2.39
CA SER A 43 1.22 16.48 -1.96
C SER A 43 2.65 16.19 -2.39
N VAL A 44 3.51 15.86 -1.42
CA VAL A 44 4.89 15.40 -1.60
C VAL A 44 4.99 14.01 -0.99
N THR A 45 5.57 13.06 -1.72
CA THR A 45 5.79 11.69 -1.25
C THR A 45 7.21 11.52 -0.70
N ALA A 46 7.45 10.45 0.05
CA ALA A 46 8.79 10.10 0.51
C ALA A 46 9.77 9.85 -0.67
N VAL A 47 9.27 9.34 -1.79
CA VAL A 47 10.05 9.21 -3.03
C VAL A 47 10.41 10.56 -3.61
N ASP A 48 9.49 11.53 -3.61
CA ASP A 48 9.76 12.90 -4.07
C ASP A 48 10.84 13.54 -3.20
N VAL A 49 10.82 13.31 -1.88
CA VAL A 49 11.89 13.79 -0.98
C VAL A 49 13.24 13.25 -1.42
N ALA A 50 13.38 11.96 -1.69
CA ALA A 50 14.64 11.38 -2.18
C ALA A 50 15.09 12.04 -3.48
N MET A 51 14.18 12.24 -4.43
CA MET A 51 14.48 12.87 -5.72
C MET A 51 14.87 14.34 -5.59
N MET A 52 14.16 15.09 -4.76
CA MET A 52 14.46 16.51 -4.51
C MET A 52 15.80 16.70 -3.81
N MET A 53 16.14 15.82 -2.86
CA MET A 53 17.47 15.83 -2.23
C MET A 53 18.58 15.47 -3.22
N GLY A 54 18.33 14.53 -4.13
CA GLY A 54 19.23 14.23 -5.25
C GLY A 54 19.42 15.44 -6.17
N MET A 55 18.36 16.14 -6.55
CA MET A 55 18.42 17.37 -7.34
C MET A 55 19.22 18.47 -6.64
N LEU A 56 19.12 18.61 -5.32
CA LEU A 56 19.94 19.51 -4.54
C LEU A 56 21.44 19.20 -4.70
N LYS A 57 21.82 17.91 -4.68
CA LYS A 57 23.21 17.50 -4.88
C LYS A 57 23.67 17.75 -6.32
N MET A 58 22.83 17.52 -7.31
CA MET A 58 23.11 17.88 -8.71
C MET A 58 23.36 19.39 -8.88
N ALA A 59 22.55 20.23 -8.25
CA ALA A 59 22.74 21.66 -8.27
C ALA A 59 24.11 22.05 -7.67
N ARG A 60 24.47 21.46 -6.53
CA ARG A 60 25.78 21.68 -5.88
C ARG A 60 26.98 21.22 -6.73
N ILE A 61 26.84 20.08 -7.41
CA ILE A 61 27.85 19.57 -8.36
C ILE A 61 28.05 20.56 -9.49
N LYS A 62 26.98 21.18 -10.01
CA LYS A 62 27.07 22.12 -11.14
C LYS A 62 27.61 23.50 -10.75
N THR A 63 27.24 24.00 -9.59
CA THR A 63 27.55 25.41 -9.21
C THR A 63 28.70 25.55 -8.23
N GLY A 64 29.05 24.47 -7.53
CA GLY A 64 30.09 24.48 -6.48
C GLY A 64 31.46 24.04 -6.96
N LYS A 65 32.43 24.08 -6.04
CA LYS A 65 33.71 23.40 -6.25
C LYS A 65 33.48 21.89 -6.22
N TYR A 66 34.26 21.15 -6.99
CA TYR A 66 34.23 19.70 -6.97
C TYR A 66 34.38 19.13 -5.55
N THR A 67 33.44 18.35 -5.11
CA THR A 67 33.52 17.53 -3.89
C THR A 67 33.04 16.14 -4.21
N GLN A 68 33.76 15.13 -3.78
CA GLN A 68 33.37 13.73 -3.94
C GLN A 68 32.09 13.43 -3.18
N ASP A 69 31.87 14.08 -2.05
CA ASP A 69 30.75 13.93 -1.16
C ASP A 69 29.39 14.13 -1.88
N ASN A 70 29.28 15.14 -2.75
CA ASN A 70 28.04 15.35 -3.50
C ASN A 70 27.67 14.18 -4.42
N PHE A 71 28.65 13.45 -4.97
CA PHE A 71 28.40 12.26 -5.79
C PHE A 71 28.05 11.05 -4.93
N VAL A 72 28.67 10.91 -3.76
CA VAL A 72 28.33 9.89 -2.75
C VAL A 72 26.88 10.07 -2.29
N ASP A 73 26.51 11.29 -1.91
CA ASP A 73 25.16 11.62 -1.47
C ASP A 73 24.13 11.42 -2.58
N LEU A 74 24.43 11.81 -3.82
CA LEU A 74 23.53 11.59 -4.96
C LEU A 74 23.25 10.11 -5.17
N ALA A 75 24.28 9.27 -5.12
CA ALA A 75 24.11 7.81 -5.19
C ALA A 75 23.31 7.26 -4.00
N GLY A 76 23.55 7.79 -2.81
CA GLY A 76 22.81 7.44 -1.60
C GLY A 76 21.32 7.77 -1.70
N TYR A 77 20.96 8.98 -2.13
CA TYR A 77 19.56 9.37 -2.30
C TYR A 77 18.85 8.54 -3.38
N ALA A 78 19.55 8.18 -4.45
CA ALA A 78 18.98 7.29 -5.46
C ALA A 78 18.65 5.90 -4.89
N ALA A 79 19.55 5.32 -4.08
CA ALA A 79 19.33 4.05 -3.41
C ALA A 79 18.18 4.11 -2.39
N CYS A 80 18.15 5.15 -1.56
CA CYS A 80 17.09 5.39 -0.59
C CYS A 80 15.73 5.57 -1.27
N GLY A 81 15.67 6.29 -2.38
CA GLY A 81 14.43 6.49 -3.13
C GLY A 81 13.89 5.20 -3.71
N ALA A 82 14.76 4.30 -4.17
CA ALA A 82 14.35 2.98 -4.67
C ALA A 82 13.78 2.11 -3.54
N GLU A 83 14.43 2.09 -2.37
CA GLU A 83 13.97 1.34 -1.19
C GLU A 83 12.58 1.82 -0.73
N VAL A 84 12.39 3.13 -0.59
CA VAL A 84 11.10 3.71 -0.19
C VAL A 84 10.01 3.43 -1.23
N ALA A 85 10.33 3.50 -2.52
CA ALA A 85 9.38 3.21 -3.58
C ALA A 85 8.90 1.74 -3.55
N GLU A 86 9.80 0.80 -3.26
CA GLU A 86 9.47 -0.62 -3.12
C GLU A 86 8.60 -0.88 -1.89
N LEU A 87 8.92 -0.25 -0.75
CA LEU A 87 8.12 -0.33 0.46
C LEU A 87 6.71 0.23 0.27
N ASP A 88 6.57 1.36 -0.42
CA ASP A 88 5.27 1.94 -0.75
C ASP A 88 4.44 1.03 -1.68
N ALA A 89 5.09 0.39 -2.65
CA ALA A 89 4.44 -0.55 -3.55
C ALA A 89 3.94 -1.79 -2.79
N SER A 90 4.75 -2.34 -1.89
CA SER A 90 4.41 -3.49 -1.05
C SER A 90 3.23 -3.17 -0.12
N LYS A 91 3.23 -2.02 0.56
CA LYS A 91 2.12 -1.56 1.41
C LYS A 91 0.80 -1.45 0.64
N LYS A 92 0.83 -0.86 -0.56
CA LYS A 92 -0.37 -0.75 -1.43
C LYS A 92 -0.89 -2.12 -1.87
N GLN A 93 0.00 -3.07 -2.13
CA GLN A 93 -0.38 -4.43 -2.49
C GLN A 93 -1.06 -5.15 -1.32
N ASP A 94 -0.52 -5.04 -0.11
CA ASP A 94 -1.10 -5.63 1.10
C ASP A 94 -2.47 -5.03 1.42
N GLU A 95 -2.62 -3.70 1.34
CA GLU A 95 -3.90 -3.04 1.53
C GLU A 95 -4.96 -3.50 0.51
N THR A 96 -4.55 -3.70 -0.74
CA THR A 96 -5.43 -4.17 -1.81
C THR A 96 -5.87 -5.61 -1.54
N LEU A 97 -4.95 -6.46 -1.09
CA LEU A 97 -5.24 -7.84 -0.75
C LEU A 97 -6.20 -7.94 0.45
N GLN A 98 -5.99 -7.14 1.49
CA GLN A 98 -6.88 -7.07 2.65
C GLN A 98 -8.30 -6.63 2.25
N LYS A 99 -8.42 -5.59 1.41
CA LYS A 99 -9.73 -5.14 0.88
C LYS A 99 -10.41 -6.24 0.08
N LEU A 100 -9.66 -6.97 -0.75
CA LEU A 100 -10.20 -8.09 -1.53
C LEU A 100 -10.68 -9.25 -0.65
N GLN A 101 -9.95 -9.57 0.41
CA GLN A 101 -10.35 -10.59 1.39
C GLN A 101 -11.64 -10.19 2.10
N HIS A 102 -11.73 -8.96 2.57
CA HIS A 102 -12.94 -8.45 3.22
C HIS A 102 -14.17 -8.48 2.29
N VAL A 103 -14.02 -8.11 1.02
CA VAL A 103 -15.10 -8.21 0.03
C VAL A 103 -15.54 -9.66 -0.19
N LYS A 104 -14.60 -10.61 -0.22
CA LYS A 104 -14.93 -12.05 -0.34
C LYS A 104 -15.72 -12.55 0.86
N GLU A 105 -15.37 -12.15 2.08
CA GLU A 105 -16.09 -12.48 3.30
C GLU A 105 -17.53 -11.95 3.25
N LEU A 106 -17.73 -10.69 2.87
CA LEU A 106 -19.07 -10.09 2.72
C LEU A 106 -19.94 -10.79 1.67
N ILE A 107 -19.32 -11.24 0.57
CA ILE A 107 -20.04 -12.01 -0.46
C ILE A 107 -20.46 -13.38 0.10
N ALA A 108 -19.57 -14.07 0.80
CA ALA A 108 -19.87 -15.37 1.41
C ALA A 108 -21.01 -15.27 2.45
N GLU A 109 -20.99 -14.28 3.33
CA GLU A 109 -22.06 -14.01 4.30
C GLU A 109 -23.40 -13.71 3.61
N ARG A 110 -23.38 -12.95 2.53
CA ARG A 110 -24.57 -12.64 1.75
C ARG A 110 -25.17 -13.89 1.10
N ASP A 111 -24.34 -14.74 0.53
CA ASP A 111 -24.79 -15.95 -0.14
C ASP A 111 -25.34 -16.97 0.88
N GLU A 112 -24.71 -17.11 2.06
CA GLU A 112 -25.23 -17.93 3.17
C GLU A 112 -26.60 -17.42 3.68
N ASN A 113 -26.75 -16.10 3.82
CA ASN A 113 -28.03 -15.51 4.22
C ASN A 113 -29.10 -15.69 3.14
N ARG A 114 -28.74 -15.70 1.87
CA ARG A 114 -29.65 -15.94 0.76
C ARG A 114 -30.17 -17.38 0.76
N GLU A 115 -29.33 -18.36 1.05
CA GLU A 115 -29.72 -19.76 1.15
C GLU A 115 -30.71 -20.00 2.32
N LYS A 116 -30.49 -19.33 3.46
CA LYS A 116 -31.39 -19.39 4.61
C LYS A 116 -32.81 -18.84 4.34
N ILE A 117 -32.94 -17.88 3.41
CA ILE A 117 -34.21 -17.28 3.01
C ILE A 117 -34.98 -18.19 2.01
N ILE A 118 -34.30 -19.06 1.28
CA ILE A 118 -34.87 -19.92 0.23
C ILE A 118 -35.31 -21.28 0.77
N GLU A 119 -35.10 -21.60 2.06
CA GLU A 119 -35.73 -22.80 2.62
C GLU A 119 -37.25 -22.70 2.45
N PRO A 120 -37.88 -23.61 1.69
CA PRO A 120 -39.34 -23.55 1.46
C PRO A 120 -40.03 -23.82 2.78
N ASP A 121 -40.81 -22.82 3.23
CA ASP A 121 -41.78 -22.96 4.27
C ASP A 121 -42.60 -24.24 3.98
N GLN A 122 -42.50 -25.23 4.86
CA GLN A 122 -43.32 -26.45 4.76
C GLN A 122 -44.75 -26.01 4.94
N CYS A 123 -45.38 -25.64 3.82
CA CYS A 123 -46.80 -25.36 3.78
C CYS A 123 -47.56 -26.65 4.12
N ASP A 124 -47.91 -26.79 5.39
CA ASP A 124 -48.90 -27.78 5.85
C ASP A 124 -50.22 -27.50 5.15
N THR A 125 -50.41 -28.14 4.00
CA THR A 125 -51.73 -28.21 3.37
C THR A 125 -52.62 -29.16 4.20
N PRO A 126 -53.67 -28.67 4.83
CA PRO A 126 -54.60 -29.56 5.56
C PRO A 126 -55.28 -30.52 4.56
N PRO A 127 -55.58 -31.79 4.98
CA PRO A 127 -56.17 -32.79 4.10
C PRO A 127 -57.54 -32.34 3.61
N ARG A 128 -57.75 -32.37 2.28
CA ARG A 128 -59.09 -32.17 1.65
C ARG A 128 -60.05 -33.14 2.21
N LYS A 129 -61.14 -32.67 2.85
CA LYS A 129 -62.30 -33.47 3.22
C LYS A 129 -63.05 -33.87 1.93
N GLU A 130 -63.06 -35.13 1.60
CA GLU A 130 -63.95 -35.69 0.57
C GLU A 130 -65.41 -35.61 1.05
N THR A 131 -66.19 -34.72 0.47
CA THR A 131 -67.64 -34.71 0.62
C THR A 131 -68.22 -35.75 -0.36
N GLY A 132 -68.55 -36.90 0.19
CA GLY A 132 -69.33 -37.94 -0.55
C GLY A 132 -70.71 -37.43 -0.87
N GLU A 133 -70.99 -37.22 -2.12
CA GLU A 133 -72.30 -36.96 -2.66
C GLU A 133 -72.92 -38.29 -2.99
N LYS A 134 -73.92 -38.65 -2.17
CA LYS A 134 -74.81 -39.84 -2.44
C LYS A 134 -75.82 -39.49 -3.52
N SER A 135 -75.68 -40.13 -4.66
CA SER A 135 -76.73 -40.22 -5.67
C SER A 135 -77.93 -40.89 -5.08
N LYS A 136 -79.11 -40.28 -5.13
CA LYS A 136 -80.42 -40.96 -5.04
C LYS A 136 -81.09 -40.89 -6.40
N GLU A 137 -81.28 -42.08 -6.92
CA GLU A 137 -82.27 -42.36 -7.99
C GLU A 137 -83.65 -42.06 -7.52
N THR A 138 -84.44 -41.42 -8.33
CA THR A 138 -85.77 -41.80 -8.73
C THR A 138 -86.18 -41.03 -9.98
#